data_d78cc02caa054c26724aa60e3e1989a2
#
_entry.id   d78cc02caa054c26724aa60e3e1989a2
#
_cell.length_a   1.000
_cell.length_b   1.000
_cell.length_c   1.000
_cell.angle_alpha   90.00
_cell.angle_beta   90.00
_cell.angle_gamma   90.00
#
_symmetry.space_group_name_H-M   'P 1'
#
loop_
_entity.id
_entity.type
_entity.pdbx_description
1 polymer ?
#
loop_
_entity_poly.entity_id
_entity_poly.type
_entity_poly.pdbx_seq_one_letter_code
_entity_poly.pdbx_strand_id
1 'polypeptide(L)'
;MSTNPPNLRPDLANAKVAESRSANQPSIGMVSLGCPKALVDSERILTRLRAEGYGVSPDYSGADAVIVNTCGFLDSAKAESLEAIGEALNENGRVIVTGCLGAQPEYITGHHPKVLAVTGPHQYEQVLDAVHAAAPPNPDPFVDLLPASGVKLTPRHYSYLKISEGCNHKCKFCIIPDMRGKLQSRPAHAIIREAEKLVENGVRELLVISQDTSAYGVDIKYATDRDHRAHITDLARDLGSLG
;
A
#
# COMPACT_ATOMS: atom_id res chain seq x y z
N MET A 1 -29.67 -7.34 23.62
CA MET A 1 -28.30 -7.84 23.88
C MET A 1 -27.50 -7.54 22.61
N SER A 2 -26.75 -6.45 22.64
CA SER A 2 -25.95 -5.97 21.51
C SER A 2 -24.54 -6.53 21.66
N THR A 3 -24.15 -7.46 20.77
CA THR A 3 -22.79 -7.96 20.71
C THR A 3 -22.04 -7.15 19.66
N ASN A 4 -21.25 -6.18 20.14
CA ASN A 4 -20.24 -5.54 19.29
C ASN A 4 -19.23 -6.59 18.81
N PRO A 5 -18.85 -6.58 17.53
CA PRO A 5 -17.73 -7.40 17.06
C PRO A 5 -16.43 -6.90 17.71
N PRO A 6 -15.45 -7.79 17.96
CA PRO A 6 -14.19 -7.40 18.57
C PRO A 6 -13.45 -6.43 17.67
N ASN A 7 -12.97 -5.36 18.29
CA ASN A 7 -12.13 -4.32 17.67
C ASN A 7 -10.78 -4.96 17.30
N LEU A 8 -10.66 -5.42 16.07
CA LEU A 8 -9.41 -5.91 15.50
C LEU A 8 -8.52 -4.68 15.15
N ARG A 9 -7.85 -4.16 16.16
CA ARG A 9 -6.62 -3.41 15.92
C ARG A 9 -5.52 -4.46 15.69
N PRO A 10 -4.93 -4.58 14.50
CA PRO A 10 -3.70 -5.32 14.39
C PRO A 10 -2.64 -4.53 15.18
N ASP A 11 -2.02 -5.18 16.16
CA ASP A 11 -0.83 -4.66 16.84
C ASP A 11 0.32 -4.57 15.81
N LEU A 12 0.33 -3.48 15.05
CA LEU A 12 1.41 -3.14 14.12
C LEU A 12 2.72 -2.77 14.88
N ALA A 13 2.65 -2.70 16.20
CA ALA A 13 3.77 -2.26 17.05
C ALA A 13 4.89 -3.30 17.24
N ASN A 14 4.80 -4.53 16.71
CA ASN A 14 5.78 -5.59 16.99
C ASN A 14 6.36 -6.34 15.79
N ALA A 15 6.35 -5.80 14.60
CA ALA A 15 7.25 -6.28 13.55
C ALA A 15 8.64 -5.66 13.77
N LYS A 16 9.42 -6.23 14.70
CA LYS A 16 10.85 -5.93 14.81
C LYS A 16 11.56 -6.38 13.54
N VAL A 17 11.60 -5.51 12.54
CA VAL A 17 12.60 -5.60 11.47
C VAL A 17 13.87 -4.97 12.04
N ALA A 18 14.60 -5.74 12.85
CA ALA A 18 15.95 -5.39 13.26
C ALA A 18 16.88 -5.72 12.10
N GLU A 19 17.02 -4.82 11.14
CA GLU A 19 18.08 -4.88 10.14
C GLU A 19 19.15 -3.84 10.48
N SER A 20 20.41 -4.28 10.42
CA SER A 20 21.59 -3.48 10.67
C SER A 20 21.62 -2.22 9.79
N ARG A 21 21.45 -1.04 10.40
CA ARG A 21 21.62 0.24 9.72
C ARG A 21 23.07 0.39 9.27
N SER A 22 23.30 0.55 7.97
CA SER A 22 24.47 1.27 7.50
C SER A 22 24.33 2.74 7.91
N ALA A 23 25.33 3.30 8.55
CA ALA A 23 25.27 4.64 9.16
C ALA A 23 25.02 5.80 8.15
N ASN A 24 24.86 5.49 6.88
CA ASN A 24 24.76 6.47 5.79
C ASN A 24 23.56 6.23 4.84
N GLN A 25 22.61 5.36 5.20
CA GLN A 25 21.47 5.02 4.38
C GLN A 25 20.24 5.86 4.79
N PRO A 26 19.63 6.66 3.89
CA PRO A 26 18.41 7.39 4.21
C PRO A 26 17.28 6.44 4.58
N SER A 27 16.50 6.80 5.59
CA SER A 27 15.46 5.97 6.16
C SER A 27 14.08 6.63 6.07
N ILE A 28 13.07 5.84 5.76
CA ILE A 28 11.70 6.30 5.57
C ILE A 28 10.79 5.66 6.61
N GLY A 29 10.06 6.51 7.33
CA GLY A 29 8.93 6.08 8.17
C GLY A 29 7.68 5.86 7.31
N MET A 30 6.83 4.91 7.69
CA MET A 30 5.57 4.64 6.99
C MET A 30 4.42 4.46 7.97
N VAL A 31 3.37 5.25 7.77
CA VAL A 31 2.07 5.06 8.41
C VAL A 31 1.10 4.58 7.35
N SER A 32 0.46 3.44 7.57
CA SER A 32 -0.55 2.89 6.67
C SER A 32 -1.90 2.85 7.37
N LEU A 33 -2.81 3.72 6.97
CA LEU A 33 -4.15 3.84 7.50
C LEU A 33 -5.19 3.26 6.55
N GLY A 34 -6.27 2.75 7.11
CA GLY A 34 -7.44 2.34 6.36
C GLY A 34 -7.47 0.86 5.98
N CYS A 35 -7.82 0.58 4.73
CA CYS A 35 -8.20 -0.77 4.29
C CYS A 35 -6.98 -1.61 3.83
N PRO A 36 -7.16 -2.94 3.65
CA PRO A 36 -6.11 -3.82 3.13
C PRO A 36 -5.46 -3.37 1.82
N LYS A 37 -6.18 -2.61 0.99
CA LYS A 37 -5.61 -2.05 -0.25
C LYS A 37 -4.57 -0.97 0.02
N ALA A 38 -4.83 -0.09 0.99
CA ALA A 38 -3.85 0.91 1.42
C ALA A 38 -2.58 0.22 1.95
N LEU A 39 -2.74 -0.91 2.65
CA LEU A 39 -1.61 -1.69 3.13
C LEU A 39 -0.75 -2.24 1.98
N VAL A 40 -1.38 -2.84 0.95
CA VAL A 40 -0.67 -3.32 -0.25
C VAL A 40 0.02 -2.16 -0.99
N ASP A 41 -0.62 -0.99 -1.06
CA ASP A 41 -0.02 0.19 -1.67
C ASP A 41 1.23 0.64 -0.88
N SER A 42 1.17 0.63 0.46
CA SER A 42 2.31 0.90 1.33
C SER A 42 3.44 -0.11 1.16
N GLU A 43 3.13 -1.40 1.10
CA GLU A 43 4.11 -2.47 0.86
C GLU A 43 4.84 -2.27 -0.49
N ARG A 44 4.11 -1.87 -1.54
CA ARG A 44 4.69 -1.58 -2.86
C ARG A 44 5.62 -0.37 -2.85
N ILE A 45 5.20 0.72 -2.20
CA ILE A 45 6.03 1.91 -2.05
C ILE A 45 7.32 1.56 -1.31
N LEU A 46 7.21 0.90 -0.15
CA LEU A 46 8.38 0.50 0.63
C LEU A 46 9.30 -0.47 -0.11
N THR A 47 8.72 -1.41 -0.88
CA THR A 47 9.51 -2.34 -1.69
C THR A 47 10.35 -1.60 -2.73
N ARG A 48 9.78 -0.61 -3.41
CA ARG A 48 10.51 0.20 -4.39
C ARG A 48 11.57 1.08 -3.74
N LEU A 49 11.24 1.74 -2.64
CA LEU A 49 12.21 2.56 -1.90
C LEU A 49 13.40 1.72 -1.40
N ARG A 50 13.14 0.49 -0.92
CA ARG A 50 14.23 -0.43 -0.56
C ARG A 50 15.10 -0.82 -1.76
N ALA A 51 14.50 -1.01 -2.95
CA ALA A 51 15.26 -1.25 -4.18
C ALA A 51 16.18 -0.09 -4.54
N GLU A 52 15.85 1.10 -4.09
CA GLU A 52 16.59 2.33 -4.34
C GLU A 52 17.52 2.69 -3.18
N GLY A 53 17.72 1.77 -2.23
CA GLY A 53 18.69 1.91 -1.14
C GLY A 53 18.17 2.62 0.11
N TYR A 54 16.83 2.73 0.30
CA TYR A 54 16.27 3.31 1.53
C TYR A 54 16.10 2.26 2.62
N GLY A 55 16.44 2.64 3.85
CA GLY A 55 16.05 1.93 5.06
C GLY A 55 14.58 2.22 5.43
N VAL A 56 13.97 1.33 6.21
CA VAL A 56 12.66 1.56 6.83
C VAL A 56 12.87 1.85 8.30
N SER A 57 12.38 3.01 8.77
CA SER A 57 12.43 3.38 10.18
C SER A 57 11.15 2.94 10.90
N PRO A 58 11.24 2.33 12.08
CA PRO A 58 10.08 2.04 12.91
C PRO A 58 9.55 3.29 13.61
N ASP A 59 10.37 4.33 13.77
CA ASP A 59 10.07 5.56 14.49
C ASP A 59 10.02 6.76 13.56
N TYR A 60 9.13 7.70 13.80
CA TYR A 60 9.02 8.93 13.00
C TYR A 60 10.24 9.84 13.18
N SER A 61 10.64 10.06 14.43
CA SER A 61 11.75 10.96 14.78
C SER A 61 13.10 10.53 14.20
N GLY A 62 13.28 9.23 13.96
CA GLY A 62 14.52 8.67 13.42
C GLY A 62 14.50 8.51 11.89
N ALA A 63 13.42 8.87 11.20
CA ALA A 63 13.30 8.81 9.75
C ALA A 63 13.75 10.13 9.09
N ASP A 64 14.30 10.04 7.88
CA ASP A 64 14.63 11.22 7.08
C ASP A 64 13.39 11.85 6.43
N ALA A 65 12.35 11.07 6.22
CA ALA A 65 11.00 11.52 5.88
C ALA A 65 9.96 10.47 6.29
N VAL A 66 8.72 10.88 6.46
CA VAL A 66 7.59 10.00 6.81
C VAL A 66 6.54 10.04 5.71
N ILE A 67 6.10 8.86 5.27
CA ILE A 67 4.99 8.72 4.34
C ILE A 67 3.74 8.33 5.14
N VAL A 68 2.65 9.10 4.99
CA VAL A 68 1.34 8.78 5.56
C VAL A 68 0.39 8.37 4.44
N ASN A 69 0.09 7.07 4.37
CA ASN A 69 -0.90 6.53 3.44
C ASN A 69 -2.29 6.59 4.09
N THR A 70 -3.14 7.44 3.57
CA THR A 70 -4.37 7.93 4.21
C THR A 70 -5.63 7.23 3.71
N CYS A 71 -6.65 7.20 4.56
CA CYS A 71 -8.00 6.81 4.22
C CYS A 71 -8.91 8.04 4.08
N GLY A 72 -9.77 8.07 3.07
CA GLY A 72 -10.71 9.17 2.80
C GLY A 72 -12.15 8.72 2.64
N PHE A 73 -12.46 7.47 2.99
CA PHE A 73 -13.77 6.87 2.70
C PHE A 73 -14.88 7.32 3.67
N LEU A 74 -14.59 7.39 4.97
CA LEU A 74 -15.50 7.83 6.02
C LEU A 74 -14.97 9.10 6.67
N ASP A 75 -15.85 9.92 7.22
CA ASP A 75 -15.42 11.16 7.91
C ASP A 75 -14.56 10.86 9.14
N SER A 76 -14.85 9.77 9.88
CA SER A 76 -13.99 9.29 10.95
C SER A 76 -12.59 8.90 10.48
N ALA A 77 -12.49 8.24 9.33
CA ALA A 77 -11.21 7.85 8.75
C ALA A 77 -10.43 9.06 8.19
N LYS A 78 -11.14 10.10 7.71
CA LYS A 78 -10.49 11.38 7.34
C LYS A 78 -9.92 12.08 8.57
N ALA A 79 -10.68 12.10 9.68
CA ALA A 79 -10.22 12.68 10.93
C ALA A 79 -8.98 11.94 11.48
N GLU A 80 -9.00 10.61 11.52
CA GLU A 80 -7.84 9.77 11.88
C GLU A 80 -6.64 10.05 10.97
N SER A 81 -6.87 10.21 9.67
CA SER A 81 -5.80 10.52 8.70
C SER A 81 -5.18 11.89 8.97
N LEU A 82 -5.98 12.92 9.26
CA LEU A 82 -5.47 14.25 9.61
C LEU A 82 -4.70 14.23 10.94
N GLU A 83 -5.19 13.51 11.94
CA GLU A 83 -4.51 13.35 13.23
C GLU A 83 -3.12 12.72 13.03
N ALA A 84 -3.05 11.61 12.31
CA ALA A 84 -1.77 10.92 12.02
C ALA A 84 -0.79 11.81 11.22
N ILE A 85 -1.28 12.63 10.27
CA ILE A 85 -0.45 13.62 9.57
C ILE A 85 0.09 14.64 10.57
N GLY A 86 -0.75 15.13 11.50
CA GLY A 86 -0.35 16.08 12.53
C GLY A 86 0.71 15.51 13.48
N GLU A 87 0.55 14.26 13.93
CA GLU A 87 1.54 13.54 14.75
C GLU A 87 2.87 13.41 14.01
N ALA A 88 2.85 12.92 12.76
CA ALA A 88 4.05 12.77 11.96
C ALA A 88 4.76 14.11 11.71
N LEU A 89 4.03 15.21 11.51
CA LEU A 89 4.59 16.54 11.37
C LEU A 89 5.23 17.04 12.66
N ASN A 90 4.63 16.74 13.82
CA ASN A 90 5.17 17.15 15.12
C ASN A 90 6.44 16.38 15.48
N GLU A 91 6.51 15.10 15.16
CA GLU A 91 7.66 14.25 15.50
C GLU A 91 8.81 14.33 14.51
N ASN A 92 8.51 14.46 13.21
CA ASN A 92 9.51 14.44 12.13
C ASN A 92 9.61 15.76 11.38
N GLY A 93 8.48 16.40 11.07
CA GLY A 93 8.41 17.64 10.29
C GLY A 93 8.50 17.46 8.77
N ARG A 94 8.89 16.30 8.25
CA ARG A 94 9.07 16.01 6.81
C ARG A 94 8.10 14.93 6.36
N VAL A 95 6.87 15.34 6.07
CA VAL A 95 5.76 14.42 5.82
C VAL A 95 5.29 14.49 4.37
N ILE A 96 5.17 13.33 3.75
CA ILE A 96 4.60 13.10 2.42
C ILE A 96 3.29 12.35 2.62
N VAL A 97 2.20 12.85 2.06
CA VAL A 97 0.87 12.26 2.18
C VAL A 97 0.49 11.56 0.88
N THR A 98 -0.07 10.37 0.99
CA THR A 98 -0.60 9.60 -0.15
C THR A 98 -1.91 8.91 0.23
N GLY A 99 -2.50 8.18 -0.70
CA GLY A 99 -3.70 7.37 -0.46
C GLY A 99 -4.99 8.07 -0.81
N CYS A 100 -6.10 7.52 -0.31
CA CYS A 100 -7.43 7.93 -0.75
C CYS A 100 -7.77 9.39 -0.41
N LEU A 101 -7.36 9.89 0.77
CA LEU A 101 -7.56 11.29 1.12
C LEU A 101 -6.68 12.22 0.29
N GLY A 102 -5.54 11.74 -0.21
CA GLY A 102 -4.67 12.47 -1.13
C GLY A 102 -5.32 12.85 -2.46
N ALA A 103 -6.47 12.27 -2.82
CA ALA A 103 -7.30 12.73 -3.93
C ALA A 103 -7.92 14.12 -3.69
N GLN A 104 -7.86 14.64 -2.46
CA GLN A 104 -8.35 15.97 -2.06
C GLN A 104 -7.20 16.79 -1.45
N PRO A 105 -6.20 17.21 -2.26
CA PRO A 105 -4.99 17.85 -1.74
C PRO A 105 -5.28 19.15 -1.00
N GLU A 106 -6.25 19.95 -1.46
CA GLU A 106 -6.64 21.21 -0.80
C GLU A 106 -7.21 20.97 0.61
N TYR A 107 -7.90 19.85 0.82
CA TYR A 107 -8.41 19.48 2.14
C TYR A 107 -7.27 19.20 3.11
N ILE A 108 -6.25 18.47 2.67
CA ILE A 108 -5.08 18.15 3.49
C ILE A 108 -4.24 19.41 3.76
N THR A 109 -3.91 20.16 2.72
CA THR A 109 -3.06 21.36 2.85
C THR A 109 -3.75 22.48 3.62
N GLY A 110 -5.09 22.56 3.59
CA GLY A 110 -5.87 23.49 4.41
C GLY A 110 -5.74 23.20 5.92
N HIS A 111 -5.59 21.94 6.33
CA HIS A 111 -5.38 21.54 7.73
C HIS A 111 -3.90 21.50 8.10
N HIS A 112 -3.06 21.04 7.19
CA HIS A 112 -1.63 20.81 7.41
C HIS A 112 -0.80 21.44 6.27
N PRO A 113 -0.61 22.76 6.26
CA PRO A 113 0.11 23.47 5.18
C PRO A 113 1.61 23.13 5.13
N LYS A 114 2.14 22.43 6.12
CA LYS A 114 3.57 22.07 6.21
C LYS A 114 3.89 20.72 5.56
N VAL A 115 2.92 19.96 5.03
CA VAL A 115 3.20 18.72 4.32
C VAL A 115 4.05 19.01 3.07
N LEU A 116 5.06 18.17 2.82
CA LEU A 116 5.99 18.37 1.70
C LEU A 116 5.33 18.09 0.34
N ALA A 117 4.51 17.04 0.29
CA ALA A 117 3.79 16.68 -0.92
C ALA A 117 2.50 15.92 -0.56
N VAL A 118 1.50 16.05 -1.42
CA VAL A 118 0.26 15.28 -1.37
C VAL A 118 0.08 14.59 -2.71
N THR A 119 -0.08 13.27 -2.70
CA THR A 119 -0.30 12.44 -3.88
C THR A 119 -1.57 11.62 -3.70
N GLY A 120 -2.28 11.36 -4.79
CA GLY A 120 -3.48 10.52 -4.78
C GLY A 120 -3.18 9.02 -4.75
N PRO A 121 -4.21 8.18 -4.69
CA PRO A 121 -4.08 6.73 -4.85
C PRO A 121 -3.48 6.41 -6.23
N HIS A 122 -2.65 5.37 -6.35
CA HIS A 122 -1.94 4.92 -7.57
C HIS A 122 -0.82 5.84 -8.08
N GLN A 123 -0.55 6.95 -7.45
CA GLN A 123 0.52 7.87 -7.87
C GLN A 123 1.87 7.46 -7.24
N TYR A 124 2.25 6.19 -7.37
CA TYR A 124 3.45 5.64 -6.72
C TYR A 124 4.73 6.35 -7.14
N GLU A 125 4.88 6.68 -8.44
CA GLU A 125 6.05 7.41 -8.94
C GLU A 125 6.17 8.79 -8.28
N GLN A 126 5.05 9.50 -8.13
CA GLN A 126 5.06 10.82 -7.49
C GLN A 126 5.40 10.74 -5.99
N VAL A 127 5.04 9.64 -5.32
CA VAL A 127 5.49 9.39 -3.94
C VAL A 127 7.00 9.21 -3.91
N LEU A 128 7.56 8.43 -4.83
CA LEU A 128 9.01 8.22 -4.93
C LEU A 128 9.74 9.52 -5.23
N ASP A 129 9.26 10.31 -6.20
CA ASP A 129 9.82 11.62 -6.54
C ASP A 129 9.82 12.56 -5.33
N ALA A 130 8.73 12.57 -4.55
CA ALA A 130 8.63 13.36 -3.34
C ALA A 130 9.61 12.88 -2.25
N VAL A 131 9.81 11.57 -2.13
CA VAL A 131 10.82 11.00 -1.21
C VAL A 131 12.21 11.37 -1.67
N HIS A 132 12.54 11.25 -2.96
CA HIS A 132 13.86 11.62 -3.50
C HIS A 132 14.16 13.11 -3.28
N ALA A 133 13.16 13.98 -3.42
CA ALA A 133 13.32 15.41 -3.14
C ALA A 133 13.51 15.69 -1.65
N ALA A 134 12.82 14.94 -0.78
CA ALA A 134 12.90 15.09 0.66
C ALA A 134 14.17 14.46 1.23
N ALA A 135 14.53 13.27 0.83
CA ALA A 135 15.66 12.47 1.30
C ALA A 135 16.34 11.82 0.08
N PRO A 136 17.27 12.51 -0.60
CA PRO A 136 17.93 11.96 -1.79
C PRO A 136 18.57 10.60 -1.50
N PRO A 137 18.43 9.61 -2.42
CA PRO A 137 19.03 8.30 -2.23
C PRO A 137 20.55 8.42 -2.20
N ASN A 138 21.17 7.67 -1.32
CA ASN A 138 22.62 7.53 -1.31
C ASN A 138 22.94 6.21 -2.03
N PRO A 139 23.38 6.24 -3.29
CA PRO A 139 23.63 5.01 -4.04
C PRO A 139 24.83 4.28 -3.45
N ASP A 140 24.59 3.24 -2.70
CA ASP A 140 25.61 2.25 -2.35
C ASP A 140 25.46 1.07 -3.30
N PRO A 141 26.37 0.90 -4.29
CA PRO A 141 26.28 -0.17 -5.28
C PRO A 141 26.45 -1.57 -4.69
N PHE A 142 26.69 -1.72 -3.39
CA PHE A 142 26.93 -3.01 -2.74
C PHE A 142 25.82 -3.48 -1.79
N VAL A 143 24.72 -2.73 -1.60
CA VAL A 143 23.74 -3.01 -0.52
C VAL A 143 22.41 -3.59 -0.98
N ASP A 144 22.10 -3.70 -2.27
CA ASP A 144 20.75 -4.05 -2.66
C ASP A 144 20.54 -5.45 -3.23
N LEU A 145 20.38 -6.38 -2.31
CA LEU A 145 19.56 -7.57 -2.55
C LEU A 145 18.17 -7.36 -1.94
N LEU A 146 17.23 -6.83 -2.72
CA LEU A 146 15.83 -6.87 -2.35
C LEU A 146 15.42 -8.30 -1.99
N PRO A 147 14.70 -8.49 -0.88
CA PRO A 147 14.04 -9.76 -0.66
C PRO A 147 13.17 -10.07 -1.88
N ALA A 148 13.23 -11.28 -2.41
CA ALA A 148 12.45 -11.70 -3.59
C ALA A 148 10.93 -11.48 -3.41
N SER A 149 10.46 -11.38 -2.15
CA SER A 149 9.07 -11.13 -1.74
C SER A 149 8.71 -9.64 -1.56
N GLY A 150 9.67 -8.71 -1.66
CA GLY A 150 9.46 -7.31 -1.31
C GLY A 150 9.27 -7.08 0.21
N VAL A 151 8.83 -5.86 0.59
CA VAL A 151 8.49 -5.53 1.98
C VAL A 151 7.05 -5.95 2.26
N LYS A 152 6.86 -6.74 3.30
CA LYS A 152 5.56 -7.26 3.73
C LYS A 152 5.24 -6.74 5.13
N LEU A 153 4.09 -6.09 5.28
CA LEU A 153 3.63 -5.50 6.55
C LEU A 153 2.66 -6.43 7.32
N THR A 154 2.12 -7.44 6.65
CA THR A 154 1.27 -8.46 7.29
C THR A 154 2.09 -9.52 8.02
N PRO A 155 1.55 -10.23 9.02
CA PRO A 155 2.16 -11.41 9.62
C PRO A 155 2.59 -12.45 8.58
N ARG A 156 3.58 -13.29 8.92
CA ARG A 156 4.19 -14.23 7.96
C ARG A 156 3.22 -15.21 7.31
N HIS A 157 2.16 -15.63 8.01
CA HIS A 157 1.28 -16.70 7.58
C HIS A 157 0.25 -16.29 6.53
N TYR A 158 -0.09 -15.00 6.38
CA TYR A 158 -1.03 -14.54 5.35
C TYR A 158 -0.54 -13.31 4.62
N SER A 159 -1.10 -13.07 3.42
CA SER A 159 -0.87 -11.85 2.65
C SER A 159 -2.13 -11.44 1.89
N TYR A 160 -2.26 -10.12 1.65
CA TYR A 160 -3.28 -9.61 0.75
C TYR A 160 -2.78 -9.66 -0.69
N LEU A 161 -3.62 -10.19 -1.58
CA LEU A 161 -3.36 -10.27 -3.02
C LEU A 161 -4.36 -9.38 -3.76
N LYS A 162 -3.92 -8.22 -4.16
CA LYS A 162 -4.74 -7.24 -4.87
C LYS A 162 -4.83 -7.60 -6.35
N ILE A 163 -6.03 -7.92 -6.85
CA ILE A 163 -6.25 -8.37 -8.23
C ILE A 163 -6.72 -7.28 -9.19
N SER A 164 -7.35 -6.24 -8.67
CA SER A 164 -7.79 -5.09 -9.47
C SER A 164 -7.87 -3.83 -8.63
N GLU A 165 -8.03 -2.70 -9.29
CA GLU A 165 -8.18 -1.40 -8.68
C GLU A 165 -9.34 -0.64 -9.33
N GLY A 166 -9.97 0.30 -8.59
CA GLY A 166 -11.09 1.09 -9.08
C GLY A 166 -12.40 0.31 -9.19
N CYS A 167 -13.46 1.00 -9.54
CA CYS A 167 -14.79 0.41 -9.67
C CYS A 167 -15.63 1.18 -10.70
N ASN A 168 -16.38 0.46 -11.56
CA ASN A 168 -17.23 1.06 -12.57
C ASN A 168 -18.70 1.22 -12.12
N HIS A 169 -19.04 0.79 -10.90
CA HIS A 169 -20.38 0.97 -10.36
C HIS A 169 -20.67 2.45 -10.05
N LYS A 170 -21.94 2.83 -10.24
CA LYS A 170 -22.46 4.18 -9.99
C LYS A 170 -23.39 4.20 -8.77
N CYS A 171 -22.98 3.58 -7.68
CA CYS A 171 -23.75 3.59 -6.43
C CYS A 171 -23.83 5.00 -5.88
N LYS A 172 -25.04 5.50 -5.60
CA LYS A 172 -25.29 6.91 -5.22
C LYS A 172 -24.53 7.37 -3.97
N PHE A 173 -24.22 6.45 -3.07
CA PHE A 173 -23.54 6.72 -1.80
C PHE A 173 -22.03 6.43 -1.82
N CYS A 174 -21.50 5.96 -2.96
CA CYS A 174 -20.15 5.43 -3.03
C CYS A 174 -19.20 6.40 -3.75
N ILE A 175 -18.15 6.84 -3.06
CA ILE A 175 -17.12 7.75 -3.56
C ILE A 175 -15.94 7.00 -4.25
N ILE A 176 -15.94 5.67 -4.24
CA ILE A 176 -14.82 4.87 -4.76
C ILE A 176 -14.42 5.24 -6.19
N PRO A 177 -15.34 5.38 -7.18
CA PRO A 177 -14.97 5.75 -8.53
C PRO A 177 -14.23 7.10 -8.62
N ASP A 178 -14.59 8.05 -7.76
CA ASP A 178 -13.97 9.38 -7.75
C ASP A 178 -12.58 9.34 -7.09
N MET A 179 -12.39 8.48 -6.08
CA MET A 179 -11.11 8.38 -5.36
C MET A 179 -10.11 7.44 -6.06
N ARG A 180 -10.59 6.28 -6.55
CA ARG A 180 -9.71 5.21 -7.07
C ARG A 180 -9.86 4.98 -8.57
N GLY A 181 -10.70 5.76 -9.23
CA GLY A 181 -10.92 5.70 -10.67
C GLY A 181 -11.73 4.50 -11.14
N LYS A 182 -11.68 4.28 -12.44
CA LYS A 182 -12.35 3.16 -13.11
C LYS A 182 -11.64 1.84 -12.82
N LEU A 183 -12.39 0.75 -12.98
CA LEU A 183 -11.84 -0.61 -12.86
C LEU A 183 -10.61 -0.79 -13.77
N GLN A 184 -9.55 -1.28 -13.16
CA GLN A 184 -8.31 -1.69 -13.82
C GLN A 184 -7.90 -3.06 -13.27
N SER A 185 -8.10 -4.09 -14.07
CA SER A 185 -7.73 -5.46 -13.72
C SER A 185 -6.25 -5.70 -14.00
N ARG A 186 -5.58 -6.37 -13.08
CA ARG A 186 -4.20 -6.82 -13.29
C ARG A 186 -4.19 -8.03 -14.21
N PRO A 187 -3.13 -8.21 -15.03
CA PRO A 187 -2.96 -9.43 -15.81
C PRO A 187 -2.90 -10.68 -14.90
N ALA A 188 -3.62 -11.74 -15.28
CA ALA A 188 -3.72 -12.94 -14.44
C ALA A 188 -2.36 -13.57 -14.16
N HIS A 189 -1.47 -13.68 -15.17
CA HIS A 189 -0.12 -14.21 -14.99
C HIS A 189 0.72 -13.42 -13.96
N ALA A 190 0.51 -12.11 -13.85
CA ALA A 190 1.24 -11.29 -12.90
C ALA A 190 0.76 -11.51 -11.45
N ILE A 191 -0.55 -11.77 -11.30
CA ILE A 191 -1.16 -12.12 -10.01
C ILE A 191 -0.67 -13.50 -9.55
N ILE A 192 -0.69 -14.49 -10.44
CA ILE A 192 -0.22 -15.85 -10.14
C ILE A 192 1.25 -15.83 -9.73
N ARG A 193 2.11 -15.12 -10.49
CA ARG A 193 3.53 -15.01 -10.16
C ARG A 193 3.78 -14.33 -8.80
N GLU A 194 2.98 -13.32 -8.44
CA GLU A 194 3.05 -12.71 -7.11
C GLU A 194 2.64 -13.72 -6.02
N ALA A 195 1.56 -14.47 -6.27
CA ALA A 195 1.07 -15.50 -5.35
C ALA A 195 2.11 -16.62 -5.15
N GLU A 196 2.72 -17.13 -6.22
CA GLU A 196 3.80 -18.12 -6.16
C GLU A 196 4.94 -17.65 -5.26
N LYS A 197 5.42 -16.43 -5.47
CA LYS A 197 6.48 -15.85 -4.63
C LYS A 197 6.09 -15.72 -3.17
N LEU A 198 4.83 -15.35 -2.88
CA LEU A 198 4.34 -15.28 -1.50
C LEU A 198 4.31 -16.66 -0.84
N VAL A 199 3.87 -17.69 -1.56
CA VAL A 199 3.86 -19.10 -1.10
C VAL A 199 5.29 -19.61 -0.88
N GLU A 200 6.20 -19.39 -1.82
CA GLU A 200 7.63 -19.72 -1.69
C GLU A 200 8.27 -19.08 -0.44
N ASN A 201 7.82 -17.88 -0.07
CA ASN A 201 8.28 -17.17 1.12
C ASN A 201 7.52 -17.53 2.40
N GLY A 202 6.71 -18.60 2.37
CA GLY A 202 6.07 -19.19 3.54
C GLY A 202 4.71 -18.60 3.91
N VAL A 203 4.07 -17.84 3.00
CA VAL A 203 2.67 -17.45 3.16
C VAL A 203 1.78 -18.68 2.95
N ARG A 204 0.84 -18.90 3.87
CA ARG A 204 -0.08 -20.04 3.86
C ARG A 204 -1.51 -19.67 3.50
N GLU A 205 -1.83 -18.38 3.54
CA GLU A 205 -3.16 -17.87 3.26
C GLU A 205 -3.07 -16.62 2.40
N LEU A 206 -3.75 -16.63 1.25
CA LEU A 206 -3.87 -15.49 0.35
C LEU A 206 -5.27 -14.91 0.43
N LEU A 207 -5.37 -13.66 0.89
CA LEU A 207 -6.61 -12.91 0.95
C LEU A 207 -6.76 -12.09 -0.34
N VAL A 208 -7.57 -12.59 -1.27
CA VAL A 208 -7.81 -11.91 -2.56
C VAL A 208 -8.68 -10.69 -2.35
N ILE A 209 -8.20 -9.52 -2.75
CA ILE A 209 -8.88 -8.24 -2.52
C ILE A 209 -9.05 -7.42 -3.80
N SER A 210 -10.22 -6.77 -3.91
CA SER A 210 -10.52 -5.74 -4.91
C SER A 210 -11.66 -4.83 -4.42
N GLN A 211 -12.03 -3.78 -5.17
CA GLN A 211 -13.25 -3.00 -4.88
C GLN A 211 -14.51 -3.74 -5.33
N ASP A 212 -14.38 -4.51 -6.41
CA ASP A 212 -15.41 -5.40 -6.93
C ASP A 212 -14.73 -6.64 -7.50
N THR A 213 -14.69 -7.69 -6.70
CA THR A 213 -14.02 -8.95 -7.06
C THR A 213 -14.74 -9.63 -8.24
N SER A 214 -16.06 -9.49 -8.33
CA SER A 214 -16.87 -10.10 -9.40
C SER A 214 -16.61 -9.49 -10.76
N ALA A 215 -16.18 -8.23 -10.80
CA ALA A 215 -15.89 -7.51 -12.04
C ALA A 215 -14.45 -7.73 -12.55
N TYR A 216 -13.62 -8.53 -11.87
CA TYR A 216 -12.27 -8.80 -12.33
C TYR A 216 -12.24 -9.30 -13.78
N GLY A 217 -11.46 -8.65 -14.62
CA GLY A 217 -11.26 -8.98 -16.03
C GLY A 217 -12.27 -8.35 -17.01
N VAL A 218 -13.35 -7.73 -16.52
CA VAL A 218 -14.37 -7.11 -17.40
C VAL A 218 -13.77 -6.00 -18.27
N ASP A 219 -12.95 -5.15 -17.72
CA ASP A 219 -12.29 -4.02 -18.39
C ASP A 219 -11.34 -4.45 -19.50
N ILE A 220 -10.71 -5.60 -19.35
CA ILE A 220 -9.80 -6.23 -20.32
C ILE A 220 -10.47 -7.37 -21.12
N LYS A 221 -11.80 -7.45 -21.10
CA LYS A 221 -12.61 -8.44 -21.85
C LYS A 221 -12.21 -9.89 -21.59
N TYR A 222 -11.84 -10.20 -20.35
CA TYR A 222 -11.40 -11.52 -19.92
C TYR A 222 -10.22 -12.07 -20.73
N ALA A 223 -9.28 -11.20 -21.07
CA ALA A 223 -8.09 -11.57 -21.85
C ALA A 223 -7.33 -12.74 -21.20
N THR A 224 -6.81 -13.61 -22.06
CA THR A 224 -5.90 -14.68 -21.65
C THR A 224 -4.46 -14.23 -21.91
N ASP A 225 -3.61 -14.37 -20.92
CA ASP A 225 -2.18 -14.10 -21.02
C ASP A 225 -1.40 -15.25 -20.38
N ARG A 226 -0.50 -15.86 -21.14
CA ARG A 226 0.34 -16.99 -20.72
C ARG A 226 -0.45 -18.11 -20.03
N ASP A 227 -1.48 -18.61 -20.66
CA ASP A 227 -2.34 -19.70 -20.17
C ASP A 227 -3.29 -19.33 -19.02
N HIS A 228 -3.20 -18.10 -18.47
CA HIS A 228 -4.08 -17.61 -17.40
C HIS A 228 -5.12 -16.65 -17.95
N ARG A 229 -6.39 -16.97 -17.74
CA ARG A 229 -7.52 -16.12 -18.13
C ARG A 229 -7.86 -15.12 -17.02
N ALA A 230 -8.00 -13.86 -17.40
CA ALA A 230 -8.42 -12.80 -16.47
C ALA A 230 -9.94 -12.87 -16.20
N HIS A 231 -10.38 -13.94 -15.58
CA HIS A 231 -11.74 -14.16 -15.11
C HIS A 231 -11.69 -14.68 -13.67
N ILE A 232 -12.58 -14.21 -12.80
CA ILE A 232 -12.47 -14.50 -11.36
C ILE A 232 -12.49 -15.99 -11.02
N THR A 233 -13.31 -16.79 -11.72
CA THR A 233 -13.38 -18.24 -11.47
C THR A 233 -12.14 -18.99 -11.95
N ASP A 234 -11.54 -18.53 -13.06
CA ASP A 234 -10.32 -19.13 -13.59
C ASP A 234 -9.14 -18.76 -12.68
N LEU A 235 -9.04 -17.48 -12.31
CA LEU A 235 -8.02 -17.02 -11.36
C LEU A 235 -8.13 -17.74 -10.00
N ALA A 236 -9.35 -17.92 -9.48
CA ALA A 236 -9.54 -18.64 -8.22
C ALA A 236 -9.10 -20.12 -8.30
N ARG A 237 -9.33 -20.78 -9.46
CA ARG A 237 -8.87 -22.14 -9.71
C ARG A 237 -7.35 -22.21 -9.75
N ASP A 238 -6.72 -21.28 -10.49
CA ASP A 238 -5.27 -21.22 -10.65
C ASP A 238 -4.60 -20.95 -9.28
N LEU A 239 -5.11 -20.00 -8.51
CA LEU A 239 -4.62 -19.73 -7.15
C LEU A 239 -4.80 -20.92 -6.20
N GLY A 240 -5.92 -21.65 -6.32
CA GLY A 240 -6.20 -22.82 -5.51
C GLY A 240 -5.31 -24.03 -5.86
N SER A 241 -4.61 -24.01 -6.99
CA SER A 241 -3.65 -25.05 -7.40
C SER A 241 -2.21 -24.78 -6.97
N LEU A 242 -1.96 -23.59 -6.36
CA LEU A 242 -0.66 -23.27 -5.79
C LEU A 242 -0.50 -24.02 -4.45
N GLY A 243 0.41 -24.99 -4.37
CA GLY A 243 0.61 -25.78 -3.17
C GLY A 243 1.92 -26.53 -3.18
#